data_ba48f4ce034bbb668572da7779ef88fb
#
_entry.id   ba48f4ce034bbb668572da7779ef88fb
#
_cell.length_a   1.000
_cell.length_b   1.000
_cell.length_c   1.000
_cell.angle_alpha   90.00
_cell.angle_beta   90.00
_cell.angle_gamma   90.00
#
_symmetry.space_group_name_H-M   'P 1'
#
loop_
_entity.id
_entity.type
_entity.pdbx_description
1 polymer ?
#
loop_
_entity_poly.entity_id
_entity_poly.type
_entity_poly.pdbx_seq_one_letter_code
_entity_poly.pdbx_strand_id
1 'polypeptide(L)'
;PNTDQKHDWESVPDDIKNTFERLGIPDAERSYLAGVGAQYDSELVYHNMQDTASKMGIVYSGIEEALHDPQWEPLIHEKFMTLIPPTDHKFAALHGAVWSGGSFVYVPKGTKLDFPLQSYFRLNAKGAGQFEHTLIIVEDDADRHFIDGCSAPKYNVANLHAGAVELF
;
A
#
# COMPACT_ATOMS: atom_id res chain seq x y z
N PRO A 1 1.44 11.19 13.82
CA PRO A 1 1.31 10.47 15.07
C PRO A 1 1.74 9.04 14.81
N ASN A 2 2.65 8.51 15.62
CA ASN A 2 3.03 7.10 15.54
C ASN A 2 1.81 6.24 15.89
N THR A 3 1.17 5.71 14.87
CA THR A 3 0.07 4.76 15.04
C THR A 3 0.65 3.38 14.81
N ASP A 4 0.68 2.53 15.86
CA ASP A 4 1.10 1.14 15.70
C ASP A 4 0.20 0.44 14.69
N GLN A 5 0.80 -0.27 13.75
CA GLN A 5 0.07 -1.10 12.77
C GLN A 5 -0.81 -2.12 13.48
N LYS A 6 -2.05 -2.26 13.06
CA LYS A 6 -3.03 -3.22 13.59
C LYS A 6 -3.31 -4.32 12.55
N HIS A 7 -3.43 -5.54 13.04
CA HIS A 7 -3.79 -6.71 12.23
C HIS A 7 -5.23 -7.19 12.52
N ASP A 8 -5.89 -6.51 13.43
CA ASP A 8 -7.27 -6.76 13.83
C ASP A 8 -8.05 -5.44 13.75
N TRP A 9 -9.16 -5.48 13.00
CA TRP A 9 -9.97 -4.29 12.73
C TRP A 9 -10.51 -3.64 14.01
N GLU A 10 -10.83 -4.45 15.01
CA GLU A 10 -11.38 -3.96 16.28
C GLU A 10 -10.37 -3.11 17.07
N SER A 11 -9.08 -3.32 16.83
CA SER A 11 -7.98 -2.56 17.46
C SER A 11 -7.65 -1.23 16.78
N VAL A 12 -8.23 -0.96 15.59
CA VAL A 12 -8.02 0.30 14.86
C VAL A 12 -8.71 1.45 15.61
N PRO A 13 -8.08 2.64 15.77
CA PRO A 13 -8.72 3.80 16.39
C PRO A 13 -10.05 4.17 15.73
N ASP A 14 -11.05 4.58 16.52
CA ASP A 14 -12.43 4.79 16.06
C ASP A 14 -12.56 5.86 14.98
N ASP A 15 -11.78 6.93 15.01
CA ASP A 15 -11.80 7.99 14.00
C ASP A 15 -11.32 7.48 12.64
N ILE A 16 -10.30 6.62 12.62
CA ILE A 16 -9.80 5.94 11.43
C ILE A 16 -10.81 4.87 10.99
N LYS A 17 -11.26 4.01 11.92
CA LYS A 17 -12.24 2.96 11.68
C LYS A 17 -13.50 3.50 11.00
N ASN A 18 -14.11 4.53 11.55
CA ASN A 18 -15.31 5.19 10.99
C ASN A 18 -15.08 5.71 9.55
N THR A 19 -13.88 6.15 9.23
CA THR A 19 -13.54 6.59 7.87
C THR A 19 -13.55 5.41 6.89
N PHE A 20 -12.84 4.34 7.20
CA PHE A 20 -12.74 3.17 6.33
C PHE A 20 -14.04 2.36 6.28
N GLU A 21 -14.83 2.31 7.35
CA GLU A 21 -16.17 1.70 7.36
C GLU A 21 -17.13 2.41 6.40
N ARG A 22 -17.12 3.75 6.39
CA ARG A 22 -17.92 4.54 5.44
C ARG A 22 -17.52 4.32 3.98
N LEU A 23 -16.31 3.86 3.72
CA LEU A 23 -15.79 3.50 2.41
C LEU A 23 -16.05 2.05 2.03
N GLY A 24 -16.59 1.25 2.96
CA GLY A 24 -16.93 -0.16 2.74
C GLY A 24 -15.73 -1.10 2.68
N ILE A 25 -14.54 -0.67 3.13
CA ILE A 25 -13.31 -1.49 3.04
C ILE A 25 -13.41 -2.77 3.90
N PRO A 26 -13.89 -2.76 5.15
CA PRO A 26 -14.02 -3.99 5.95
C PRO A 26 -15.01 -4.99 5.34
N ASP A 27 -16.06 -4.53 4.70
CA ASP A 27 -17.02 -5.41 4.02
C ASP A 27 -16.43 -6.03 2.76
N ALA A 28 -15.66 -5.25 1.98
CA ALA A 28 -14.94 -5.74 0.83
C ALA A 28 -13.87 -6.77 1.23
N GLU A 29 -13.11 -6.51 2.31
CA GLU A 29 -12.11 -7.45 2.84
C GLU A 29 -12.74 -8.80 3.17
N ARG A 30 -13.84 -8.80 3.92
CA ARG A 30 -14.53 -10.04 4.30
C ARG A 30 -15.12 -10.82 3.13
N SER A 31 -15.49 -10.12 2.07
CA SER A 31 -16.28 -10.69 0.97
C SER A 31 -15.47 -11.01 -0.28
N TYR A 32 -14.45 -10.20 -0.60
CA TYR A 32 -13.83 -10.20 -1.94
C TYR A 32 -12.31 -10.16 -1.94
N LEU A 33 -11.64 -9.72 -0.86
CA LEU A 33 -10.22 -9.43 -0.88
C LEU A 33 -9.40 -10.59 -0.31
N ALA A 34 -8.26 -10.86 -0.92
CA ALA A 34 -7.24 -11.77 -0.37
C ALA A 34 -6.39 -11.10 0.71
N GLY A 35 -6.36 -9.78 0.71
CA GLY A 35 -5.67 -8.96 1.70
C GLY A 35 -5.97 -7.48 1.49
N VAL A 36 -5.82 -6.71 2.54
CA VAL A 36 -6.02 -5.26 2.55
C VAL A 36 -4.95 -4.58 3.39
N GLY A 37 -4.45 -3.45 2.88
CA GLY A 37 -3.63 -2.51 3.62
C GLY A 37 -4.29 -1.15 3.62
N ALA A 38 -4.58 -0.59 4.78
CA ALA A 38 -5.18 0.72 4.93
C ALA A 38 -4.16 1.70 5.53
N GLN A 39 -3.85 2.75 4.78
CA GLN A 39 -2.92 3.80 5.19
C GLN A 39 -3.66 5.11 5.43
N TYR A 40 -3.26 5.81 6.47
CA TYR A 40 -3.84 7.06 6.90
C TYR A 40 -2.72 8.08 7.13
N ASP A 41 -2.70 9.16 6.32
CA ASP A 41 -1.65 10.17 6.32
C ASP A 41 -0.23 9.56 6.25
N SER A 42 0.00 8.64 5.30
CA SER A 42 1.26 7.93 5.04
C SER A 42 1.68 6.88 6.09
N GLU A 43 0.86 6.59 7.08
CA GLU A 43 1.11 5.51 8.05
C GLU A 43 0.20 4.32 7.78
N LEU A 44 0.78 3.12 7.74
CA LEU A 44 0.01 1.87 7.64
C LEU A 44 -0.67 1.60 8.97
N VAL A 45 -1.98 1.80 9.02
CA VAL A 45 -2.78 1.68 10.26
C VAL A 45 -3.45 0.32 10.39
N TYR A 46 -3.71 -0.33 9.28
CA TYR A 46 -4.32 -1.65 9.25
C TYR A 46 -3.76 -2.47 8.10
N HIS A 47 -3.42 -3.72 8.37
CA HIS A 47 -2.99 -4.69 7.37
C HIS A 47 -3.50 -6.08 7.74
N ASN A 48 -4.07 -6.75 6.76
CA ASN A 48 -4.46 -8.15 6.89
C ASN A 48 -4.31 -8.86 5.53
N MET A 49 -3.94 -10.12 5.58
CA MET A 49 -3.88 -10.98 4.40
C MET A 49 -4.45 -12.36 4.75
N GLN A 50 -5.31 -12.87 3.88
CA GLN A 50 -5.89 -14.20 4.09
C GLN A 50 -4.81 -15.29 4.12
N ASP A 51 -4.96 -16.25 5.00
CA ASP A 51 -4.06 -17.40 5.16
C ASP A 51 -3.77 -18.13 3.84
N THR A 52 -4.76 -18.19 2.94
CA THR A 52 -4.61 -18.82 1.63
C THR A 52 -3.54 -18.14 0.79
N ALA A 53 -3.54 -16.80 0.73
CA ALA A 53 -2.56 -16.03 0.00
C ALA A 53 -1.16 -16.20 0.62
N SER A 54 -1.05 -16.13 1.93
CA SER A 54 0.22 -16.36 2.65
C SER A 54 0.79 -17.76 2.40
N LYS A 55 -0.04 -18.80 2.42
CA LYS A 55 0.37 -20.19 2.14
C LYS A 55 0.83 -20.41 0.72
N MET A 56 0.41 -19.57 -0.23
CA MET A 56 0.89 -19.58 -1.60
C MET A 56 2.23 -18.85 -1.78
N GLY A 57 2.79 -18.30 -0.70
CA GLY A 57 4.04 -17.56 -0.72
C GLY A 57 3.91 -16.12 -1.21
N ILE A 58 2.68 -15.61 -1.36
CA ILE A 58 2.45 -14.21 -1.68
C ILE A 58 2.87 -13.37 -0.47
N VAL A 59 3.61 -12.31 -0.72
CA VAL A 59 3.96 -11.30 0.29
C VAL A 59 3.17 -10.03 0.00
N TYR A 60 2.61 -9.47 1.05
CA TYR A 60 1.95 -8.18 1.02
C TYR A 60 2.19 -7.49 2.36
N SER A 61 2.89 -6.38 2.34
CA SER A 61 3.27 -5.60 3.54
C SER A 61 3.40 -4.11 3.23
N GLY A 62 3.67 -3.29 4.23
CA GLY A 62 4.16 -1.94 4.01
C GLY A 62 5.56 -1.96 3.41
N ILE A 63 5.85 -0.99 2.52
CA ILE A 63 7.16 -0.93 1.85
C ILE A 63 8.30 -0.69 2.84
N GLU A 64 8.09 0.12 3.88
CA GLU A 64 9.10 0.36 4.92
C GLU A 64 9.39 -0.90 5.75
N GLU A 65 8.35 -1.70 6.04
CA GLU A 65 8.52 -2.99 6.73
C GLU A 65 9.35 -3.95 5.88
N ALA A 66 9.02 -4.07 4.59
CA ALA A 66 9.75 -4.92 3.66
C ALA A 66 11.20 -4.47 3.46
N LEU A 67 11.49 -3.16 3.51
CA LEU A 67 12.86 -2.61 3.47
C LEU A 67 13.71 -3.01 4.67
N HIS A 68 13.11 -3.35 5.79
CA HIS A 68 13.81 -3.82 6.98
C HIS A 68 13.88 -5.35 7.09
N ASP A 69 13.26 -6.06 6.17
CA ASP A 69 13.35 -7.52 6.08
C ASP A 69 14.57 -7.93 5.23
N PRO A 70 15.57 -8.62 5.80
CA PRO A 70 16.76 -9.05 5.07
C PRO A 70 16.48 -9.92 3.84
N GLN A 71 15.31 -10.56 3.77
CA GLN A 71 14.88 -11.34 2.62
C GLN A 71 14.53 -10.44 1.42
N TRP A 72 13.87 -9.31 1.67
CA TRP A 72 13.31 -8.45 0.61
C TRP A 72 14.14 -7.21 0.32
N GLU A 73 14.91 -6.73 1.29
CA GLU A 73 15.76 -5.55 1.16
C GLU A 73 16.59 -5.54 -0.13
N PRO A 74 17.34 -6.61 -0.50
CA PRO A 74 18.16 -6.59 -1.72
C PRO A 74 17.33 -6.42 -3.00
N LEU A 75 16.17 -7.10 -3.08
CA LEU A 75 15.27 -7.04 -4.23
C LEU A 75 14.62 -5.65 -4.36
N ILE A 76 14.22 -5.08 -3.24
CA ILE A 76 13.65 -3.73 -3.21
C ILE A 76 14.70 -2.71 -3.67
N HIS A 77 15.93 -2.77 -3.15
CA HIS A 77 17.01 -1.88 -3.58
C HIS A 77 17.34 -2.01 -5.07
N GLU A 78 17.18 -3.20 -5.66
CA GLU A 78 17.38 -3.41 -7.10
C GLU A 78 16.29 -2.75 -7.95
N LYS A 79 15.03 -2.75 -7.50
CA LYS A 79 13.86 -2.40 -8.31
C LYS A 79 13.30 -1.02 -8.02
N PHE A 80 13.30 -0.60 -6.76
CA PHE A 80 12.62 0.60 -6.29
C PHE A 80 13.12 1.88 -6.98
N MET A 81 12.20 2.69 -7.47
CA MET A 81 12.48 3.91 -8.23
C MET A 81 13.32 3.71 -9.51
N THR A 82 13.19 2.56 -10.16
CA THR A 82 13.88 2.29 -11.42
C THR A 82 13.01 2.46 -12.65
N LEU A 83 11.71 2.20 -12.56
CA LEU A 83 10.73 2.49 -13.62
C LEU A 83 10.25 3.95 -13.56
N ILE A 84 10.16 4.52 -12.35
CA ILE A 84 9.82 5.92 -12.12
C ILE A 84 10.99 6.60 -11.38
N PRO A 85 12.12 6.83 -12.07
CA PRO A 85 13.29 7.39 -11.40
C PRO A 85 13.08 8.87 -11.03
N PRO A 86 13.69 9.37 -9.94
CA PRO A 86 13.60 10.77 -9.54
C PRO A 86 14.07 11.78 -10.59
N THR A 87 14.78 11.30 -11.59
CA THR A 87 15.30 12.12 -12.72
C THR A 87 14.32 12.29 -13.87
N ASP A 88 13.17 11.59 -13.85
CA ASP A 88 12.23 11.58 -14.97
C ASP A 88 11.56 12.97 -15.17
N HIS A 89 11.02 13.54 -14.12
CA HIS A 89 10.43 14.87 -14.12
C HIS A 89 10.34 15.47 -12.70
N LYS A 90 9.97 16.76 -12.62
CA LYS A 90 9.96 17.51 -11.35
C LYS A 90 9.09 16.87 -10.23
N PHE A 91 7.99 16.21 -10.58
CA PHE A 91 7.15 15.54 -9.58
C PHE A 91 7.75 14.19 -9.16
N ALA A 92 8.43 13.47 -10.05
CA ALA A 92 9.20 12.29 -9.70
C ALA A 92 10.38 12.66 -8.78
N ALA A 93 11.05 13.78 -9.04
CA ALA A 93 12.10 14.29 -8.16
C ALA A 93 11.56 14.66 -6.76
N LEU A 94 10.41 15.34 -6.70
CA LEU A 94 9.76 15.65 -5.43
C LEU A 94 9.35 14.36 -4.70
N HIS A 95 8.71 13.42 -5.41
CA HIS A 95 8.33 12.13 -4.86
C HIS A 95 9.53 11.38 -4.30
N GLY A 96 10.62 11.25 -5.06
CA GLY A 96 11.83 10.59 -4.61
C GLY A 96 12.49 11.22 -3.38
N ALA A 97 12.30 12.54 -3.18
CA ALA A 97 12.85 13.25 -2.03
C ALA A 97 12.01 13.10 -0.75
N VAL A 98 10.69 12.87 -0.86
CA VAL A 98 9.76 12.95 0.29
C VAL A 98 8.78 11.77 0.36
N TRP A 99 8.99 10.70 -0.42
CA TRP A 99 8.11 9.54 -0.39
C TRP A 99 7.99 8.96 1.03
N SER A 100 6.82 8.48 1.36
CA SER A 100 6.53 7.88 2.65
C SER A 100 5.27 7.02 2.52
N GLY A 101 5.33 5.78 3.00
CA GLY A 101 4.26 4.82 2.83
C GLY A 101 4.25 4.18 1.44
N GLY A 102 3.32 3.29 1.25
CA GLY A 102 3.17 2.46 0.07
C GLY A 102 3.16 0.98 0.43
N SER A 103 2.93 0.15 -0.56
CA SER A 103 2.85 -1.29 -0.38
C SER A 103 3.98 -2.02 -1.09
N PHE A 104 4.40 -3.11 -0.51
CA PHE A 104 5.24 -4.12 -1.15
C PHE A 104 4.42 -5.37 -1.42
N VAL A 105 4.40 -5.80 -2.67
CA VAL A 105 3.73 -7.03 -3.10
C VAL A 105 4.70 -7.89 -3.88
N TYR A 106 4.85 -9.14 -3.46
CA TYR A 106 5.60 -10.14 -4.21
C TYR A 106 4.73 -11.36 -4.48
N VAL A 107 4.67 -11.78 -5.73
CA VAL A 107 3.87 -12.92 -6.18
C VAL A 107 4.80 -13.96 -6.80
N PRO A 108 4.97 -15.14 -6.18
CA PRO A 108 5.88 -16.17 -6.66
C PRO A 108 5.45 -16.74 -8.01
N LYS A 109 6.43 -17.28 -8.74
CA LYS A 109 6.26 -17.94 -10.04
C LYS A 109 5.09 -18.94 -10.05
N GLY A 110 4.27 -18.86 -11.07
CA GLY A 110 3.15 -19.77 -11.30
C GLY A 110 1.97 -19.62 -10.34
N THR A 111 2.01 -18.63 -9.46
CA THR A 111 0.95 -18.38 -8.46
C THR A 111 -0.24 -17.70 -9.10
N LYS A 112 -1.44 -18.26 -8.91
CA LYS A 112 -2.70 -17.67 -9.36
C LYS A 112 -3.67 -17.62 -8.20
N LEU A 113 -4.20 -16.45 -7.93
CA LEU A 113 -5.15 -16.21 -6.86
C LEU A 113 -6.32 -15.35 -7.38
N ASP A 114 -7.53 -15.86 -7.28
CA ASP A 114 -8.73 -15.26 -7.87
C ASP A 114 -9.21 -14.00 -7.14
N PHE A 115 -8.81 -13.84 -5.86
CA PHE A 115 -9.23 -12.71 -5.03
C PHE A 115 -8.18 -11.59 -5.06
N PRO A 116 -8.58 -10.32 -5.26
CA PRO A 116 -7.64 -9.19 -5.31
C PRO A 116 -7.02 -8.87 -3.96
N LEU A 117 -5.81 -8.28 -4.00
CA LEU A 117 -5.24 -7.51 -2.90
C LEU A 117 -5.65 -6.04 -3.07
N GLN A 118 -5.82 -5.32 -1.97
CA GLN A 118 -6.15 -3.89 -2.02
C GLN A 118 -5.25 -3.08 -1.09
N SER A 119 -4.68 -1.98 -1.62
CA SER A 119 -4.19 -0.86 -0.82
C SER A 119 -5.19 0.29 -0.83
N TYR A 120 -5.39 0.92 0.30
CA TYR A 120 -6.22 2.09 0.41
C TYR A 120 -5.53 3.22 1.18
N PHE A 121 -5.42 4.37 0.54
CA PHE A 121 -4.72 5.54 1.06
C PHE A 121 -5.71 6.64 1.41
N ARG A 122 -5.60 7.18 2.63
CA ARG A 122 -6.40 8.29 3.10
C ARG A 122 -5.53 9.47 3.48
N LEU A 123 -5.54 10.53 2.67
CA LEU A 123 -4.93 11.81 3.02
C LEU A 123 -5.94 12.61 3.86
N ASN A 124 -5.71 12.74 5.15
CA ASN A 124 -6.64 13.42 6.06
C ASN A 124 -6.08 14.70 6.68
N ALA A 125 -4.77 14.90 6.66
CA ALA A 125 -4.15 16.10 7.20
C ALA A 125 -4.35 17.30 6.28
N LYS A 126 -4.87 18.41 6.86
CA LYS A 126 -5.11 19.64 6.13
C LYS A 126 -3.78 20.32 5.74
N GLY A 127 -3.64 20.67 4.45
CA GLY A 127 -2.43 21.33 3.94
C GLY A 127 -1.21 20.40 3.83
N ALA A 128 -1.42 19.08 3.89
CA ALA A 128 -0.36 18.09 3.79
C ALA A 128 -0.20 17.54 2.37
N GLY A 129 0.93 16.87 2.14
CA GLY A 129 1.17 16.00 0.99
C GLY A 129 1.17 14.54 1.41
N GLN A 130 0.81 13.66 0.49
CA GLN A 130 0.95 12.21 0.59
C GLN A 130 1.65 11.70 -0.66
N PHE A 131 2.71 10.90 -0.47
CA PHE A 131 3.63 10.48 -1.53
C PHE A 131 3.96 9.00 -1.35
N GLU A 132 2.94 8.14 -1.43
CA GLU A 132 3.13 6.69 -1.29
C GLU A 132 3.79 6.09 -2.53
N HIS A 133 4.66 5.10 -2.32
CA HIS A 133 5.33 4.35 -3.38
C HIS A 133 5.08 2.85 -3.23
N THR A 134 4.28 2.32 -4.10
CA THR A 134 3.95 0.89 -4.12
C THR A 134 4.84 0.15 -5.12
N LEU A 135 5.47 -0.94 -4.66
CA LEU A 135 6.29 -1.83 -5.48
C LEU A 135 5.61 -3.19 -5.58
N ILE A 136 5.31 -3.61 -6.80
CA ILE A 136 4.67 -4.89 -7.10
C ILE A 136 5.59 -5.71 -7.99
N ILE A 137 5.93 -6.92 -7.57
CA ILE A 137 6.76 -7.86 -8.32
C ILE A 137 5.95 -9.13 -8.55
N VAL A 138 5.72 -9.48 -9.82
CA VAL A 138 4.98 -10.67 -10.24
C VAL A 138 5.89 -11.54 -11.08
N GLU A 139 6.24 -12.70 -10.57
CA GLU A 139 7.14 -13.63 -11.25
C GLU A 139 6.47 -14.31 -12.45
N ASP A 140 7.28 -14.99 -13.26
CA ASP A 140 6.84 -15.70 -14.47
C ASP A 140 5.62 -16.61 -14.22
N ASP A 141 4.70 -16.65 -15.16
CA ASP A 141 3.47 -17.48 -15.13
C ASP A 141 2.55 -17.21 -13.94
N ALA A 142 2.81 -16.14 -13.15
CA ALA A 142 1.94 -15.71 -12.06
C ALA A 142 0.89 -14.71 -12.56
N ASP A 143 -0.24 -14.66 -11.86
CA ASP A 143 -1.33 -13.72 -12.13
C ASP A 143 -1.83 -13.11 -10.83
N ARG A 144 -2.01 -11.78 -10.82
CA ARG A 144 -2.45 -11.07 -9.64
C ARG A 144 -3.32 -9.86 -9.96
N HIS A 145 -4.45 -9.77 -9.29
CA HIS A 145 -5.31 -8.59 -9.30
C HIS A 145 -5.00 -7.73 -8.07
N PHE A 146 -4.59 -6.49 -8.30
CA PHE A 146 -4.31 -5.50 -7.26
C PHE A 146 -5.21 -4.28 -7.45
N ILE A 147 -5.82 -3.82 -6.37
CA ILE A 147 -6.68 -2.64 -6.34
C ILE A 147 -5.99 -1.57 -5.52
N ASP A 148 -5.75 -0.43 -6.14
CA ASP A 148 -5.23 0.74 -5.46
C ASP A 148 -6.33 1.81 -5.38
N GLY A 149 -6.57 2.32 -4.18
CA GLY A 149 -7.62 3.29 -3.92
C GLY A 149 -7.13 4.42 -3.03
N CYS A 150 -7.58 5.64 -3.33
CA CYS A 150 -7.25 6.78 -2.50
C CYS A 150 -8.45 7.70 -2.28
N SER A 151 -8.42 8.45 -1.19
CA SER A 151 -9.39 9.50 -0.92
C SER A 151 -8.83 10.61 -0.05
N ALA A 152 -9.46 11.78 -0.13
CA ALA A 152 -9.18 12.91 0.75
C ALA A 152 -10.50 13.65 1.08
N PRO A 153 -10.61 14.28 2.27
CA PRO A 153 -11.70 15.20 2.55
C PRO A 153 -11.58 16.45 1.67
N LYS A 154 -12.67 17.15 1.53
CA LYS A 154 -12.67 18.45 0.86
C LYS A 154 -12.22 19.54 1.84
N TYR A 155 -11.07 20.15 1.59
CA TYR A 155 -10.54 21.27 2.37
C TYR A 155 -10.50 22.55 1.55
N ASN A 156 -10.50 23.72 2.26
CA ASN A 156 -10.32 25.04 1.65
C ASN A 156 -8.83 25.42 1.52
N VAL A 157 -7.96 24.43 1.38
CA VAL A 157 -6.51 24.60 1.18
C VAL A 157 -6.03 23.56 0.17
N ALA A 158 -4.91 23.84 -0.46
CA ALA A 158 -4.28 22.87 -1.36
C ALA A 158 -3.71 21.68 -0.57
N ASN A 159 -4.05 20.49 -1.00
CA ASN A 159 -3.41 19.26 -0.61
C ASN A 159 -2.80 18.63 -1.88
N LEU A 160 -1.70 17.93 -1.74
CA LEU A 160 -1.07 17.22 -2.85
C LEU A 160 -1.02 15.73 -2.53
N HIS A 161 -1.57 14.93 -3.43
CA HIS A 161 -1.40 13.48 -3.43
C HIS A 161 -0.65 13.10 -4.70
N ALA A 162 0.46 12.39 -4.56
CA ALA A 162 1.31 11.94 -5.66
C ALA A 162 1.81 10.52 -5.37
N GLY A 163 0.92 9.54 -5.58
CA GLY A 163 1.26 8.12 -5.51
C GLY A 163 2.10 7.67 -6.70
N ALA A 164 2.95 6.69 -6.50
CA ALA A 164 3.68 5.99 -7.54
C ALA A 164 3.49 4.48 -7.38
N VAL A 165 3.32 3.78 -8.50
CA VAL A 165 3.23 2.31 -8.54
C VAL A 165 4.19 1.80 -9.58
N GLU A 166 5.15 0.98 -9.17
CA GLU A 166 6.06 0.26 -10.04
C GLU A 166 5.67 -1.21 -10.08
N LEU A 167 5.52 -1.76 -11.30
CA LEU A 167 5.13 -3.15 -11.54
C LEU A 167 6.19 -3.84 -12.41
N PHE A 168 6.77 -4.90 -11.88
CA PHE A 168 7.75 -5.76 -12.53
C PHE A 168 7.19 -7.16 -12.78
#